data_dbfd63e0aa50e58e2a20fab613bc60ff
#
_entry.id   dbfd63e0aa50e58e2a20fab613bc60ff
#
_cell.length_a   1.000
_cell.length_b   1.000
_cell.length_c   1.000
_cell.angle_alpha   90.00
_cell.angle_beta   90.00
_cell.angle_gamma   90.00
#
_symmetry.space_group_name_H-M   'P 1'
#
loop_
_entity.id
_entity.type
_entity.pdbx_description
1 polymer ?
#
loop_
_entity_poly.entity_id
_entity_poly.type
_entity_poly.pdbx_seq_one_letter_code
_entity_poly.pdbx_strand_id
1 'polypeptide(L)'
;MLVVHVHVLVKPESVDAFKAATVENASNSLREPGIARFDIIQQADDPTRFVLVEVYRTPDDPARHKETTHYAKWRDAVAPMMAEPRSSVKYANVFPEDAGW
;
A
#
# COMPACT_ATOMS: atom_id res chain seq x y z
N MET A 1 -6.03 5.74 -14.55
CA MET A 1 -5.72 5.36 -13.17
C MET A 1 -4.28 5.74 -12.82
N LEU A 2 -4.04 6.08 -11.58
CA LEU A 2 -2.69 6.19 -11.03
C LEU A 2 -2.39 4.92 -10.23
N VAL A 3 -1.36 4.18 -10.61
CA VAL A 3 -0.92 2.96 -9.91
C VAL A 3 0.35 3.28 -9.15
N VAL A 4 0.36 3.01 -7.84
CA VAL A 4 1.52 3.26 -6.99
C VAL A 4 2.01 1.92 -6.42
N HIS A 5 3.28 1.63 -6.62
CA HIS A 5 3.93 0.49 -5.97
C HIS A 5 4.76 1.02 -4.80
N VAL A 6 4.40 0.62 -3.59
CA VAL A 6 5.16 0.95 -2.39
C VAL A 6 6.04 -0.25 -2.04
N HIS A 7 7.35 -0.07 -2.08
CA HIS A 7 8.33 -1.10 -1.77
C HIS A 7 8.70 -1.03 -0.29
N VAL A 8 8.58 -2.17 0.40
CA VAL A 8 8.79 -2.24 1.84
C VAL A 8 9.73 -3.39 2.17
N LEU A 9 10.74 -3.12 2.99
CA LEU A 9 11.58 -4.13 3.62
C LEU A 9 11.29 -4.11 5.13
N VAL A 10 10.79 -5.21 5.66
CA VAL A 10 10.35 -5.34 7.04
C VAL A 10 11.39 -6.12 7.84
N LYS A 11 11.59 -5.76 9.10
CA LYS A 11 12.42 -6.54 10.00
C LYS A 11 11.85 -7.98 10.13
N PRO A 12 12.69 -9.03 10.13
CA PRO A 12 12.20 -10.41 10.15
C PRO A 12 11.22 -10.72 11.28
N GLU A 13 11.45 -10.17 12.47
CA GLU A 13 10.60 -10.36 13.64
C GLU A 13 9.26 -9.63 13.56
N SER A 14 9.11 -8.70 12.62
CA SER A 14 7.90 -7.87 12.48
C SER A 14 7.00 -8.29 11.32
N VAL A 15 7.34 -9.34 10.58
CA VAL A 15 6.60 -9.75 9.38
C VAL A 15 5.11 -9.98 9.65
N ASP A 16 4.78 -10.75 10.67
CA ASP A 16 3.37 -11.05 10.98
C ASP A 16 2.61 -9.83 11.47
N ALA A 17 3.23 -9.00 12.30
CA ALA A 17 2.64 -7.75 12.78
C ALA A 17 2.43 -6.76 11.62
N PHE A 18 3.38 -6.69 10.69
CA PHE A 18 3.25 -5.86 9.49
C PHE A 18 2.08 -6.31 8.62
N LYS A 19 1.94 -7.61 8.39
CA LYS A 19 0.81 -8.17 7.63
C LYS A 19 -0.52 -7.77 8.25
N ALA A 20 -0.68 -7.96 9.56
CA ALA A 20 -1.92 -7.64 10.25
C ALA A 20 -2.28 -6.16 10.17
N ALA A 21 -1.33 -5.27 10.44
CA ALA A 21 -1.54 -3.83 10.36
C ALA A 21 -1.87 -3.38 8.93
N THR A 22 -1.22 -3.98 7.94
CA THR A 22 -1.38 -3.59 6.53
C THR A 22 -2.69 -4.10 5.95
N VAL A 23 -3.14 -5.30 6.32
CA VAL A 23 -4.47 -5.82 5.93
C VAL A 23 -5.57 -4.91 6.49
N GLU A 24 -5.46 -4.47 7.73
CA GLU A 24 -6.41 -3.53 8.32
C GLU A 24 -6.48 -2.22 7.54
N ASN A 25 -5.32 -1.63 7.22
CA ASN A 25 -5.26 -0.41 6.43
C ASN A 25 -5.84 -0.61 5.02
N ALA A 26 -5.47 -1.68 4.35
CA ALA A 26 -5.98 -1.99 3.00
C ALA A 26 -7.50 -2.15 3.00
N SER A 27 -8.04 -2.87 3.98
CA SER A 27 -9.48 -3.10 4.10
C SER A 27 -10.26 -1.78 4.28
N ASN A 28 -9.74 -0.87 5.09
CA ASN A 28 -10.34 0.45 5.27
C ASN A 28 -10.12 1.35 4.04
N SER A 29 -8.97 1.23 3.39
CA SER A 29 -8.66 2.01 2.19
C SER A 29 -9.61 1.70 1.04
N LEU A 30 -10.04 0.44 0.89
CA LEU A 30 -11.00 0.04 -0.14
C LEU A 30 -12.39 0.70 0.01
N ARG A 31 -12.68 1.30 1.16
CA ARG A 31 -13.90 2.08 1.39
C ARG A 31 -13.77 3.53 0.91
N GLU A 32 -12.56 3.98 0.61
CA GLU A 32 -12.32 5.32 0.08
C GLU A 32 -12.78 5.36 -1.37
N PRO A 33 -13.60 6.37 -1.77
CA PRO A 33 -14.11 6.44 -3.15
C PRO A 33 -13.01 6.62 -4.20
N GLY A 34 -11.86 7.15 -3.82
CA GLY A 34 -10.73 7.37 -4.72
C GLY A 34 -9.82 6.17 -4.91
N ILE A 35 -10.01 5.08 -4.16
CA ILE A 35 -9.19 3.87 -4.27
C ILE A 35 -9.96 2.79 -5.00
N ALA A 36 -9.45 2.39 -6.16
CA ALA A 36 -10.03 1.34 -6.98
C ALA A 36 -9.55 -0.06 -6.58
N ARG A 37 -8.30 -0.16 -6.08
CA ARG A 37 -7.67 -1.43 -5.71
C ARG A 37 -6.54 -1.20 -4.71
N PHE A 38 -6.34 -2.15 -3.82
CA PHE A 38 -5.24 -2.15 -2.86
C PHE A 38 -4.79 -3.59 -2.63
N ASP A 39 -3.64 -3.97 -3.19
CA ASP A 39 -3.08 -5.31 -3.04
C ASP A 39 -1.87 -5.28 -2.14
N ILE A 40 -1.72 -6.31 -1.33
CA ILE A 40 -0.53 -6.54 -0.51
C ILE A 40 0.11 -7.82 -1.03
N ILE A 41 1.30 -7.70 -1.61
CA ILE A 41 2.01 -8.87 -2.12
C ILE A 41 3.35 -9.03 -1.42
N GLN A 42 3.72 -10.27 -1.16
CA GLN A 42 4.95 -10.64 -0.48
C GLN A 42 5.87 -11.35 -1.48
N GLN A 43 7.14 -11.00 -1.48
CA GLN A 43 8.10 -11.66 -2.38
C GLN A 43 8.20 -13.14 -2.03
N ALA A 44 8.10 -14.00 -3.05
CA ALA A 44 7.99 -15.44 -2.84
C ALA A 44 9.25 -16.06 -2.22
N ASP A 45 10.42 -15.52 -2.54
CA ASP A 45 11.72 -16.01 -2.07
C ASP A 45 12.34 -15.16 -0.95
N ASP A 46 11.63 -14.12 -0.48
CA ASP A 46 12.08 -13.29 0.63
C ASP A 46 10.86 -12.75 1.41
N PRO A 47 10.48 -13.39 2.52
CA PRO A 47 9.28 -13.02 3.27
C PRO A 47 9.35 -11.66 3.95
N THR A 48 10.52 -11.00 3.97
CA THR A 48 10.67 -9.65 4.53
C THR A 48 10.35 -8.55 3.53
N ARG A 49 10.19 -8.89 2.24
CA ARG A 49 9.93 -7.92 1.17
C ARG A 49 8.48 -7.95 0.73
N PHE A 50 7.88 -6.77 0.70
CA PHE A 50 6.50 -6.56 0.28
C PHE A 50 6.42 -5.47 -0.76
N VAL A 51 5.40 -5.56 -1.60
CA VAL A 51 4.96 -4.47 -2.46
C VAL A 51 3.48 -4.22 -2.16
N LEU A 52 3.13 -2.97 -1.88
CA LEU A 52 1.75 -2.54 -1.79
C LEU A 52 1.37 -1.95 -3.14
N VAL A 53 0.36 -2.53 -3.78
CA VAL A 53 -0.14 -2.04 -5.07
C VAL A 53 -1.40 -1.23 -4.79
N GLU A 54 -1.28 0.08 -4.91
CA GLU A 54 -2.36 1.01 -4.63
C GLU A 54 -2.82 1.64 -5.95
N VAL A 55 -4.09 1.48 -6.27
CA VAL A 55 -4.66 2.01 -7.50
C VAL A 55 -5.65 3.11 -7.17
N TYR A 56 -5.33 4.32 -7.62
CA TYR A 56 -6.12 5.53 -7.39
C TYR A 56 -6.85 5.94 -8.66
N ARG A 57 -8.07 6.43 -8.50
CA ARG A 57 -8.89 6.86 -9.63
C ARG A 57 -8.41 8.17 -10.24
N THR A 58 -7.84 9.05 -9.43
CA THR A 58 -7.32 10.36 -9.87
C THR A 58 -5.97 10.66 -9.21
N PRO A 59 -5.17 11.59 -9.79
CA PRO A 59 -3.90 12.02 -9.19
C PRO A 59 -4.04 12.72 -7.82
N ASP A 60 -5.24 13.17 -7.47
CA ASP A 60 -5.48 13.86 -6.18
C ASP A 60 -5.81 12.90 -5.04
N ASP A 61 -6.17 11.66 -5.36
CA ASP A 61 -6.59 10.69 -4.36
C ASP A 61 -5.49 10.22 -3.40
N PRO A 62 -4.21 10.11 -3.78
CA PRO A 62 -3.16 9.80 -2.82
C PRO A 62 -3.08 10.78 -1.65
N ALA A 63 -3.27 12.07 -1.90
CA ALA A 63 -3.27 13.08 -0.83
C ALA A 63 -4.44 12.88 0.12
N ARG A 64 -5.64 12.57 -0.41
CA ARG A 64 -6.83 12.27 0.40
C ARG A 64 -6.65 11.03 1.24
N HIS A 65 -6.04 9.97 0.68
CA HIS A 65 -5.72 8.74 1.40
C HIS A 65 -4.83 9.02 2.61
N LYS A 66 -3.80 9.86 2.46
CA LYS A 66 -2.88 10.21 3.53
C LYS A 66 -3.49 11.07 4.64
N GLU A 67 -4.67 11.64 4.42
CA GLU A 67 -5.42 12.40 5.42
C GLU A 67 -6.34 11.51 6.27
N THR A 68 -6.49 10.23 5.94
CA THR A 68 -7.37 9.33 6.65
C THR A 68 -6.81 8.86 7.99
N THR A 69 -7.70 8.55 8.93
CA THR A 69 -7.34 8.00 10.24
C THR A 69 -6.66 6.64 10.11
N HIS A 70 -7.14 5.78 9.21
CA HIS A 70 -6.55 4.46 9.03
C HIS A 70 -5.14 4.52 8.42
N TYR A 71 -4.87 5.49 7.55
CA TYR A 71 -3.50 5.68 7.05
C TYR A 71 -2.56 6.12 8.18
N ALA A 72 -2.96 7.11 8.98
CA ALA A 72 -2.14 7.60 10.09
C ALA A 72 -1.84 6.49 11.11
N LYS A 73 -2.84 5.69 11.45
CA LYS A 73 -2.68 4.53 12.33
C LYS A 73 -1.67 3.54 11.77
N TRP A 74 -1.81 3.19 10.49
CA TRP A 74 -0.90 2.28 9.81
C TRP A 74 0.53 2.82 9.79
N ARG A 75 0.70 4.07 9.35
CA ARG A 75 2.01 4.73 9.28
C ARG A 75 2.75 4.66 10.61
N ASP A 76 2.07 5.00 11.70
CA ASP A 76 2.67 5.03 13.02
C ASP A 76 2.96 3.62 13.55
N ALA A 77 2.07 2.66 13.30
CA ALA A 77 2.25 1.28 13.73
C ALA A 77 3.43 0.60 13.03
N VAL A 78 3.59 0.81 11.72
CA VAL A 78 4.61 0.10 10.92
C VAL A 78 5.97 0.79 10.90
N ALA A 79 6.07 2.05 11.32
CA ALA A 79 7.33 2.79 11.32
C ALA A 79 8.48 2.01 12.00
N PRO A 80 8.31 1.46 13.22
CA PRO A 80 9.38 0.69 13.87
C PRO A 80 9.62 -0.70 13.26
N MET A 81 8.75 -1.16 12.36
CA MET A 81 8.86 -2.47 11.71
C MET A 81 9.73 -2.43 10.45
N MET A 82 10.03 -1.25 9.93
CA MET A 82 10.79 -1.08 8.70
C MET A 82 12.27 -1.33 8.93
N ALA A 83 12.90 -2.18 8.10
CA ALA A 83 14.35 -2.38 8.11
C ALA A 83 15.08 -1.27 7.37
N GLU A 84 14.38 -0.62 6.42
CA GLU A 84 14.84 0.55 5.68
C GLU A 84 13.65 1.44 5.34
N PRO A 85 13.84 2.72 4.98
CA PRO A 85 12.73 3.58 4.56
C PRO A 85 12.01 2.99 3.35
N ARG A 86 10.67 3.01 3.38
CA ARG A 86 9.88 2.59 2.22
C ARG A 86 10.04 3.58 1.07
N SER A 87 9.93 3.06 -0.15
CA SER A 87 9.98 3.87 -1.36
C SER A 87 8.76 3.59 -2.23
N SER A 88 8.42 4.53 -3.10
CA SER A 88 7.28 4.36 -3.99
C SER A 88 7.64 4.73 -5.42
N VAL A 89 7.01 4.03 -6.37
CA VAL A 89 7.09 4.32 -7.81
C VAL A 89 5.68 4.48 -8.33
N LYS A 90 5.45 5.52 -9.12
CA LYS A 90 4.14 5.82 -9.72
C LYS A 90 4.13 5.33 -11.16
N TYR A 91 3.00 4.72 -11.55
CA TYR A 91 2.77 4.18 -12.89
C TYR A 91 1.42 4.67 -13.42
N ALA A 92 1.31 4.79 -14.74
CA ALA A 92 0.04 4.91 -15.43
C ALA A 92 -0.32 3.54 -16.01
N ASN A 93 -1.61 3.19 -15.99
CA ASN A 93 -2.06 1.95 -16.62
C ASN A 93 -2.00 2.06 -18.16
N VAL A 94 -1.49 1.01 -18.78
CA VAL A 94 -1.52 0.85 -20.24
C VAL A 94 -2.63 -0.15 -20.60
N PHE A 95 -2.69 -1.24 -19.86
CA PHE A 95 -3.70 -2.29 -19.94
C PHE A 95 -3.83 -2.96 -18.57
N PRO A 96 -5.04 -3.24 -18.06
CA PRO A 96 -6.34 -2.90 -18.65
C PRO A 96 -6.62 -1.39 -18.67
N GLU A 97 -7.61 -0.99 -19.46
CA GLU A 97 -8.15 0.37 -19.45
C GLU A 97 -8.74 0.69 -18.07
N ASP A 98 -9.02 1.96 -17.80
CA ASP A 98 -9.53 2.40 -16.50
C ASP A 98 -10.74 1.60 -16.03
N ALA A 99 -11.64 1.25 -16.93
CA ALA A 99 -12.82 0.45 -16.61
C ALA A 99 -12.51 -0.98 -16.13
N GLY A 100 -11.29 -1.46 -16.36
CA GLY A 100 -10.84 -2.79 -15.94
C GLY A 100 -10.25 -2.88 -14.52
N TRP A 101 -10.22 -1.77 -13.84
CA TRP A 101 -9.63 -1.69 -12.49
C TRP A 101 -10.66 -1.68 -11.36
#